data_1a0305994afd4336c3656213bbc20333
#
_entry.id   1a0305994afd4336c3656213bbc20333
#
_cell.length_a   1.000
_cell.length_b   1.000
_cell.length_c   1.000
_cell.angle_alpha   90.00
_cell.angle_beta   90.00
_cell.angle_gamma   90.00
#
_symmetry.space_group_name_H-M   'P 1'
#
loop_
_entity.id
_entity.type
_entity.pdbx_description
1 polymer ?
#
loop_
_entity_poly.entity_id
_entity_poly.type
_entity_poly.pdbx_seq_one_letter_code
_entity_poly.pdbx_strand_id
1 'polypeptide(L)'
;ALLAIMAIFPWQQLPVNKSPFVTVFQMVGIKWAAGLINFVVLTAAASSLNSTLYSTGRHLYQIAKETPNSKVMNRLKLNSLSRMGIPSRAIIFSAIVVAVSAFINVLPGVSDAFALITASSSGVYIAIYILTMLAHLKYRKSKEFMPDGFVMPAYKVLNPLTIVFFLFVFVCLFLQESTYIGAIGATIWIILFGIYSNWKH
;
A
#
# COMPACT_ATOMS: atom_id res chain seq x y z
N ALA A 1 18.94 8.31 -4.72
CA ALA A 1 19.11 7.15 -5.63
C ALA A 1 18.32 7.37 -6.93
N LEU A 2 16.99 7.58 -6.88
CA LEU A 2 16.13 7.67 -8.07
C LEU A 2 16.54 8.82 -9.01
N LEU A 3 16.77 10.02 -8.47
CA LEU A 3 17.24 11.18 -9.23
C LEU A 3 18.60 10.93 -9.91
N ALA A 4 19.50 10.22 -9.23
CA ALA A 4 20.80 9.86 -9.83
C ALA A 4 20.64 8.91 -11.02
N ILE A 5 19.74 7.93 -10.93
CA ILE A 5 19.44 7.01 -12.03
C ILE A 5 18.85 7.77 -13.22
N MET A 6 17.89 8.66 -12.97
CA MET A 6 17.26 9.48 -14.02
C MET A 6 18.24 10.47 -14.69
N ALA A 7 19.28 10.91 -13.98
CA ALA A 7 20.33 11.76 -14.53
C ALA A 7 21.32 10.99 -15.42
N ILE A 8 21.52 9.68 -15.16
CA ILE A 8 22.47 8.84 -15.92
C ILE A 8 21.77 8.18 -17.12
N PHE A 9 20.49 7.86 -16.99
CA PHE A 9 19.79 7.08 -18.01
C PHE A 9 18.44 7.72 -18.40
N PRO A 10 18.14 7.84 -19.71
CA PRO A 10 16.84 8.35 -20.18
C PRO A 10 15.71 7.45 -19.68
N TRP A 11 14.84 7.97 -18.84
CA TRP A 11 13.73 7.23 -18.22
C TRP A 11 12.79 6.56 -19.24
N GLN A 12 12.67 7.14 -20.45
CA GLN A 12 11.85 6.62 -21.55
C GLN A 12 12.34 5.27 -22.09
N GLN A 13 13.63 4.93 -21.88
CA GLN A 13 14.25 3.71 -22.38
C GLN A 13 14.37 2.62 -21.28
N LEU A 14 13.88 2.89 -20.08
CA LEU A 14 13.89 1.91 -18.99
C LEU A 14 12.87 0.80 -19.29
N PRO A 15 13.32 -0.47 -19.39
CA PRO A 15 12.39 -1.58 -19.60
C PRO A 15 11.53 -1.77 -18.35
N VAL A 16 10.22 -1.88 -18.52
CA VAL A 16 9.25 -2.08 -17.42
C VAL A 16 9.52 -3.38 -16.63
N ASN A 17 10.12 -4.37 -17.29
CA ASN A 17 10.35 -5.71 -16.73
C ASN A 17 11.73 -5.91 -16.08
N LYS A 18 12.56 -4.86 -15.99
CA LYS A 18 13.90 -4.95 -15.39
C LYS A 18 14.08 -3.88 -14.33
N SER A 19 14.81 -4.23 -13.27
CA SER A 19 15.18 -3.27 -12.25
C SER A 19 16.03 -2.14 -12.85
N PRO A 20 15.66 -0.86 -12.70
CA PRO A 20 16.44 0.28 -13.18
C PRO A 20 17.88 0.27 -12.65
N PHE A 21 18.05 -0.16 -11.41
CA PHE A 21 19.37 -0.28 -10.77
C PHE A 21 20.26 -1.29 -11.51
N VAL A 22 19.73 -2.46 -11.78
CA VAL A 22 20.48 -3.53 -12.50
C VAL A 22 20.85 -3.07 -13.91
N THR A 23 19.93 -2.40 -14.61
CA THR A 23 20.16 -1.89 -15.97
C THR A 23 21.29 -0.88 -16.01
N VAL A 24 21.32 0.09 -15.10
CA VAL A 24 22.39 1.10 -15.03
C VAL A 24 23.76 0.47 -14.78
N PHE A 25 23.89 -0.48 -13.86
CA PHE A 25 25.16 -1.14 -13.58
C PHE A 25 25.65 -2.05 -14.72
N GLN A 26 24.73 -2.67 -15.44
CA GLN A 26 25.09 -3.42 -16.67
C GLN A 26 25.67 -2.50 -17.75
N MET A 27 25.13 -1.29 -17.90
CA MET A 27 25.61 -0.31 -18.90
C MET A 27 26.99 0.25 -18.56
N VAL A 28 27.30 0.44 -17.28
CA VAL A 28 28.64 0.87 -16.83
C VAL A 28 29.69 -0.25 -16.97
N GLY A 29 29.27 -1.45 -17.42
CA GLY A 29 30.19 -2.57 -17.69
C GLY A 29 30.56 -3.40 -16.48
N ILE A 30 29.98 -3.13 -15.31
CA ILE A 30 30.29 -3.83 -14.05
C ILE A 30 29.28 -4.99 -13.86
N LYS A 31 29.47 -6.08 -14.61
CA LYS A 31 28.53 -7.23 -14.66
C LYS A 31 28.29 -7.88 -13.29
N TRP A 32 29.32 -8.01 -12.47
CA TRP A 32 29.19 -8.60 -11.12
C TRP A 32 28.36 -7.72 -10.17
N ALA A 33 28.48 -6.39 -10.30
CA ALA A 33 27.70 -5.47 -9.47
C ALA A 33 26.19 -5.55 -9.76
N ALA A 34 25.80 -5.85 -11.01
CA ALA A 34 24.41 -6.09 -11.36
C ALA A 34 23.81 -7.27 -10.58
N GLY A 35 24.56 -8.37 -10.41
CA GLY A 35 24.14 -9.53 -9.60
C GLY A 35 24.01 -9.18 -8.11
N LEU A 36 25.01 -8.47 -7.57
CA LEU A 36 24.98 -8.04 -6.17
C LEU A 36 23.78 -7.10 -5.88
N ILE A 37 23.54 -6.14 -6.75
CA ILE A 37 22.41 -5.23 -6.59
C ILE A 37 21.09 -5.97 -6.68
N ASN A 38 20.95 -6.92 -7.61
CA ASN A 38 19.76 -7.74 -7.70
C ASN A 38 19.50 -8.52 -6.40
N PHE A 39 20.54 -9.08 -5.79
CA PHE A 39 20.48 -9.74 -4.49
C PHE A 39 20.04 -8.76 -3.37
N VAL A 40 20.61 -7.56 -3.33
CA VAL A 40 20.23 -6.51 -2.36
C VAL A 40 18.79 -6.10 -2.54
N VAL A 41 18.33 -5.88 -3.77
CA VAL A 41 16.93 -5.54 -4.07
C VAL A 41 15.98 -6.65 -3.63
N LEU A 42 16.35 -7.91 -3.90
CA LEU A 42 15.56 -9.07 -3.47
C LEU A 42 15.45 -9.17 -1.95
N THR A 43 16.56 -9.01 -1.23
CA THR A 43 16.56 -9.06 0.24
C THR A 43 15.79 -7.88 0.86
N ALA A 44 15.90 -6.69 0.29
CA ALA A 44 15.13 -5.52 0.70
C ALA A 44 13.62 -5.72 0.47
N ALA A 45 13.24 -6.27 -0.68
CA ALA A 45 11.84 -6.60 -0.99
C ALA A 45 11.28 -7.67 -0.03
N ALA A 46 12.06 -8.72 0.26
CA ALA A 46 11.68 -9.76 1.22
C ALA A 46 11.50 -9.20 2.64
N SER A 47 12.39 -8.31 3.08
CA SER A 47 12.29 -7.64 4.38
C SER A 47 11.03 -6.74 4.46
N SER A 48 10.77 -5.96 3.42
CA SER A 48 9.57 -5.12 3.32
C SER A 48 8.28 -5.96 3.34
N LEU A 49 8.27 -7.07 2.58
CA LEU A 49 7.14 -8.00 2.56
C LEU A 49 6.87 -8.59 3.94
N ASN A 50 7.92 -9.03 4.64
CA ASN A 50 7.79 -9.58 6.00
C ASN A 50 7.17 -8.56 6.98
N SER A 51 7.66 -7.32 6.96
CA SER A 51 7.13 -6.24 7.79
C SER A 51 5.67 -5.92 7.48
N THR A 52 5.33 -5.88 6.18
CA THR A 52 3.96 -5.62 5.73
C THR A 52 3.01 -6.75 6.11
N LEU A 53 3.41 -8.03 5.95
CA LEU A 53 2.62 -9.19 6.35
C LEU A 53 2.34 -9.20 7.86
N TYR A 54 3.35 -8.89 8.66
CA TYR A 54 3.19 -8.79 10.11
C TYR A 54 2.21 -7.67 10.50
N SER A 55 2.38 -6.49 9.93
CA SER A 55 1.49 -5.34 10.17
C SER A 55 0.05 -5.64 9.74
N THR A 56 -0.14 -6.16 8.53
CA THR A 56 -1.47 -6.53 8.00
C THR A 56 -2.13 -7.61 8.87
N GLY A 57 -1.37 -8.61 9.30
CA GLY A 57 -1.87 -9.66 10.19
C GLY A 57 -2.34 -9.10 11.55
N ARG A 58 -1.63 -8.12 12.10
CA ARG A 58 -2.06 -7.44 13.34
C ARG A 58 -3.33 -6.61 13.14
N HIS A 59 -3.45 -5.89 12.03
CA HIS A 59 -4.68 -5.16 11.71
C HIS A 59 -5.86 -6.11 11.51
N LEU A 60 -5.66 -7.22 10.79
CA LEU A 60 -6.70 -8.22 10.58
C LEU A 60 -7.15 -8.86 11.90
N TYR A 61 -6.21 -9.16 12.80
CA TYR A 61 -6.53 -9.63 14.16
C TYR A 61 -7.36 -8.62 14.92
N GLN A 62 -7.01 -7.34 14.89
CA GLN A 62 -7.75 -6.29 15.59
C GLN A 62 -9.19 -6.18 15.06
N ILE A 63 -9.35 -6.16 13.73
CA ILE A 63 -10.66 -6.14 13.08
C ILE A 63 -11.48 -7.38 13.49
N ALA A 64 -10.87 -8.56 13.51
CA ALA A 64 -11.54 -9.80 13.93
C ALA A 64 -11.98 -9.76 15.40
N LYS A 65 -11.20 -9.10 16.26
CA LYS A 65 -11.53 -8.92 17.68
C LYS A 65 -12.70 -7.95 17.88
N GLU A 66 -12.76 -6.89 17.10
CA GLU A 66 -13.82 -5.87 17.14
C GLU A 66 -15.11 -6.32 16.43
N THR A 67 -15.06 -7.43 15.68
CA THR A 67 -16.21 -7.97 14.95
C THR A 67 -16.54 -9.39 15.40
N PRO A 68 -16.96 -9.61 16.67
CA PRO A 68 -17.16 -10.95 17.24
C PRO A 68 -18.27 -11.75 16.56
N ASN A 69 -19.21 -11.08 15.89
CA ASN A 69 -20.35 -11.72 15.21
C ASN A 69 -20.04 -12.20 13.79
N SER A 70 -18.83 -11.97 13.28
CA SER A 70 -18.44 -12.42 11.95
C SER A 70 -18.20 -13.93 11.91
N LYS A 71 -19.09 -14.68 11.22
CA LYS A 71 -18.97 -16.14 11.06
C LYS A 71 -17.66 -16.54 10.38
N VAL A 72 -17.18 -15.76 9.42
CA VAL A 72 -15.93 -16.04 8.67
C VAL A 72 -14.71 -15.88 9.58
N MET A 73 -14.62 -14.76 10.30
CA MET A 73 -13.48 -14.46 11.18
C MET A 73 -13.38 -15.47 12.33
N ASN A 74 -14.53 -15.89 12.87
CA ASN A 74 -14.60 -16.90 13.94
C ASN A 74 -14.27 -18.28 13.42
N ARG A 75 -14.73 -18.67 12.21
CA ARG A 75 -14.38 -19.96 11.59
C ARG A 75 -12.88 -20.09 11.34
N LEU A 76 -12.24 -19.02 10.87
CA LEU A 76 -10.80 -18.97 10.63
C LEU A 76 -10.00 -18.70 11.92
N LYS A 77 -10.69 -18.42 13.04
CA LYS A 77 -10.08 -18.10 14.35
C LYS A 77 -9.03 -16.97 14.24
N LEU A 78 -9.32 -15.94 13.43
CA LEU A 78 -8.41 -14.82 13.18
C LEU A 78 -8.20 -13.94 14.42
N ASN A 79 -9.12 -14.03 15.39
CA ASN A 79 -9.07 -13.36 16.70
C ASN A 79 -8.25 -14.12 17.76
N SER A 80 -7.48 -15.15 17.37
CA SER A 80 -6.68 -15.93 18.30
C SER A 80 -5.21 -15.54 18.28
N LEU A 81 -4.59 -15.55 19.46
CA LEU A 81 -3.14 -15.37 19.60
C LEU A 81 -2.46 -16.73 19.79
N SER A 82 -1.22 -16.84 19.34
CA SER A 82 -0.34 -17.98 19.65
C SER A 82 0.15 -17.91 21.09
N ARG A 83 0.83 -18.97 21.57
CA ARG A 83 1.46 -18.99 22.91
C ARG A 83 2.45 -17.83 23.13
N MET A 84 3.01 -17.28 22.06
CA MET A 84 3.93 -16.14 22.09
C MET A 84 3.23 -14.76 21.98
N GLY A 85 1.89 -14.70 22.05
CA GLY A 85 1.15 -13.45 21.90
C GLY A 85 1.08 -12.90 20.48
N ILE A 86 1.42 -13.70 19.45
CA ILE A 86 1.44 -13.29 18.04
C ILE A 86 0.17 -13.79 17.36
N PRO A 87 -0.50 -12.99 16.50
CA PRO A 87 -1.69 -13.38 15.75
C PRO A 87 -1.34 -14.23 14.51
N SER A 88 -0.72 -15.40 14.74
CA SER A 88 -0.14 -16.23 13.68
C SER A 88 -1.15 -16.63 12.60
N ARG A 89 -2.41 -16.89 12.96
CA ARG A 89 -3.46 -17.27 11.99
C ARG A 89 -3.83 -16.13 11.06
N ALA A 90 -3.91 -14.91 11.58
CA ALA A 90 -4.17 -13.73 10.78
C ALA A 90 -2.98 -13.43 9.83
N ILE A 91 -1.74 -13.61 10.30
CA ILE A 91 -0.53 -13.45 9.48
C ILE A 91 -0.50 -14.50 8.36
N ILE A 92 -0.75 -15.78 8.68
CA ILE A 92 -0.78 -16.87 7.68
C ILE A 92 -1.89 -16.62 6.65
N PHE A 93 -3.07 -16.20 7.07
CA PHE A 93 -4.14 -15.84 6.16
C PHE A 93 -3.72 -14.72 5.20
N SER A 94 -3.12 -13.65 5.71
CA SER A 94 -2.59 -12.55 4.89
C SER A 94 -1.49 -13.05 3.92
N ALA A 95 -0.61 -13.94 4.37
CA ALA A 95 0.43 -14.54 3.53
C ALA A 95 -0.17 -15.39 2.39
N ILE A 96 -1.23 -16.15 2.66
CA ILE A 96 -1.92 -16.94 1.63
C ILE A 96 -2.55 -16.01 0.57
N VAL A 97 -3.20 -14.93 1.00
CA VAL A 97 -3.80 -13.95 0.05
C VAL A 97 -2.72 -13.33 -0.85
N VAL A 98 -1.57 -12.96 -0.28
CA VAL A 98 -0.44 -12.41 -1.05
C VAL A 98 0.15 -13.47 -2.00
N ALA A 99 0.31 -14.72 -1.54
CA ALA A 99 0.79 -15.81 -2.38
C ALA A 99 -0.13 -16.11 -3.57
N VAL A 100 -1.44 -16.08 -3.35
CA VAL A 100 -2.43 -16.23 -4.45
C VAL A 100 -2.30 -15.07 -5.45
N SER A 101 -2.15 -13.83 -4.98
CA SER A 101 -1.94 -12.67 -5.87
C SER A 101 -0.63 -12.80 -6.68
N ALA A 102 0.45 -13.29 -6.04
CA ALA A 102 1.72 -13.54 -6.72
C ALA A 102 1.59 -14.65 -7.77
N PHE A 103 0.84 -15.72 -7.48
CA PHE A 103 0.57 -16.81 -8.42
C PHE A 103 -0.20 -16.35 -9.65
N ILE A 104 -1.20 -15.48 -9.47
CA ILE A 104 -1.98 -14.90 -10.57
C ILE A 104 -1.07 -14.13 -11.55
N ASN A 105 -0.04 -13.43 -11.05
CA ASN A 105 0.91 -12.70 -11.90
C ASN A 105 1.80 -13.59 -12.78
N VAL A 106 1.90 -14.89 -12.47
CA VAL A 106 2.71 -15.85 -13.27
C VAL A 106 1.88 -16.47 -14.39
N LEU A 107 0.54 -16.34 -14.36
CA LEU A 107 -0.34 -16.94 -15.37
C LEU A 107 -0.18 -16.22 -16.73
N PRO A 108 -0.07 -16.98 -17.84
CA PRO A 108 -0.03 -16.39 -19.17
C PRO A 108 -1.31 -15.58 -19.46
N GLY A 109 -1.17 -14.40 -20.03
CA GLY A 109 -2.28 -13.50 -20.36
C GLY A 109 -2.69 -12.51 -19.25
N VAL A 110 -2.05 -12.54 -18.09
CA VAL A 110 -2.31 -11.62 -16.95
C VAL A 110 -1.09 -10.73 -16.69
N SER A 111 -0.30 -10.45 -17.74
CA SER A 111 0.95 -9.67 -17.63
C SER A 111 0.78 -8.29 -16.99
N ASP A 112 -0.42 -7.71 -17.03
CA ASP A 112 -0.69 -6.38 -16.51
C ASP A 112 -1.27 -6.39 -15.07
N ALA A 113 -1.41 -7.57 -14.45
CA ALA A 113 -1.98 -7.70 -13.11
C ALA A 113 -1.16 -6.96 -12.05
N PHE A 114 0.18 -6.96 -12.17
CA PHE A 114 1.05 -6.21 -11.27
C PHE A 114 0.80 -4.70 -11.36
N ALA A 115 0.71 -4.16 -12.57
CA ALA A 115 0.43 -2.75 -12.80
C ALA A 115 -0.98 -2.39 -12.25
N LEU A 116 -1.97 -3.22 -12.51
CA LEU A 116 -3.34 -3.05 -12.03
C LEU A 116 -3.42 -3.05 -10.49
N ILE A 117 -2.80 -4.04 -9.83
CA ILE A 117 -2.78 -4.14 -8.37
C ILE A 117 -2.05 -2.94 -7.77
N THR A 118 -0.91 -2.53 -8.35
CA THR A 118 -0.13 -1.40 -7.86
C THR A 118 -0.89 -0.08 -8.01
N ALA A 119 -1.53 0.15 -9.15
CA ALA A 119 -2.33 1.34 -9.39
C ALA A 119 -3.56 1.39 -8.47
N SER A 120 -4.27 0.27 -8.30
CA SER A 120 -5.42 0.18 -7.38
C SER A 120 -5.00 0.43 -5.93
N SER A 121 -3.89 -0.16 -5.49
CA SER A 121 -3.34 0.06 -4.16
C SER A 121 -2.97 1.52 -3.92
N SER A 122 -2.34 2.18 -4.91
CA SER A 122 -1.99 3.60 -4.84
C SER A 122 -3.23 4.48 -4.64
N GLY A 123 -4.31 4.21 -5.37
CA GLY A 123 -5.59 4.93 -5.21
C GLY A 123 -6.18 4.77 -3.80
N VAL A 124 -6.15 3.55 -3.25
CA VAL A 124 -6.62 3.28 -1.88
C VAL A 124 -5.75 4.00 -0.83
N TYR A 125 -4.41 4.00 -0.99
CA TYR A 125 -3.52 4.74 -0.08
C TYR A 125 -3.78 6.24 -0.09
N ILE A 126 -4.00 6.84 -1.25
CA ILE A 126 -4.35 8.26 -1.37
C ILE A 126 -5.65 8.55 -0.60
N ALA A 127 -6.67 7.70 -0.74
CA ALA A 127 -7.92 7.84 0.02
C ALA A 127 -7.69 7.75 1.53
N ILE A 128 -6.86 6.82 2.00
CA ILE A 128 -6.50 6.69 3.42
C ILE A 128 -5.80 7.96 3.93
N TYR A 129 -4.90 8.55 3.15
CA TYR A 129 -4.25 9.81 3.52
C TYR A 129 -5.26 10.97 3.62
N ILE A 130 -6.19 11.08 2.66
CA ILE A 130 -7.25 12.09 2.71
C ILE A 130 -8.11 11.90 3.97
N LEU A 131 -8.56 10.67 4.24
CA LEU A 131 -9.35 10.35 5.44
C LEU A 131 -8.58 10.66 6.73
N THR A 132 -7.28 10.38 6.77
CA THR A 132 -6.42 10.71 7.92
C THR A 132 -6.34 12.22 8.14
N MET A 133 -6.21 13.01 7.07
CA MET A 133 -6.20 14.47 7.17
C MET A 133 -7.56 15.03 7.63
N LEU A 134 -8.67 14.46 7.16
CA LEU A 134 -10.00 14.81 7.61
C LEU A 134 -10.22 14.44 9.09
N ALA A 135 -9.77 13.26 9.50
CA ALA A 135 -9.80 12.83 10.90
C ALA A 135 -8.98 13.76 11.80
N HIS A 136 -7.80 14.20 11.34
CA HIS A 136 -6.99 15.18 12.07
C HIS A 136 -7.72 16.52 12.24
N LEU A 137 -8.43 17.03 11.22
CA LEU A 137 -9.24 18.27 11.35
C LEU A 137 -10.34 18.11 12.39
N LYS A 138 -10.99 16.94 12.43
CA LYS A 138 -12.05 16.64 13.41
C LYS A 138 -11.47 16.50 14.82
N TYR A 139 -10.34 15.78 14.96
CA TYR A 139 -9.64 15.60 16.23
C TYR A 139 -9.23 16.93 16.86
N ARG A 140 -8.69 17.86 16.06
CA ARG A 140 -8.28 19.20 16.53
C ARG A 140 -9.42 20.02 17.11
N LYS A 141 -10.67 19.71 16.77
CA LYS A 141 -11.88 20.36 17.29
C LYS A 141 -12.54 19.56 18.41
N SER A 142 -12.06 18.36 18.71
CA SER A 142 -12.64 17.49 19.74
C SER A 142 -12.18 17.88 21.13
N LYS A 143 -12.95 17.45 22.14
CA LYS A 143 -12.59 17.62 23.56
C LYS A 143 -11.43 16.71 24.00
N GLU A 144 -11.10 15.71 23.17
CA GLU A 144 -10.03 14.73 23.42
C GLU A 144 -8.67 15.22 22.89
N PHE A 145 -8.64 16.43 22.33
CA PHE A 145 -7.39 16.98 21.79
C PHE A 145 -6.38 17.23 22.92
N MET A 146 -5.20 16.60 22.81
CA MET A 146 -4.09 16.75 23.74
C MET A 146 -3.07 17.77 23.19
N PRO A 147 -2.96 18.95 23.77
CA PRO A 147 -2.05 20.01 23.29
C PRO A 147 -0.57 19.73 23.64
N ASP A 148 -0.28 18.86 24.62
CA ASP A 148 1.06 18.63 25.16
C ASP A 148 1.96 17.76 24.25
N GLY A 149 1.40 17.21 23.15
CA GLY A 149 2.12 16.43 22.16
C GLY A 149 2.63 17.27 20.99
N PHE A 150 3.14 16.58 19.95
CA PHE A 150 3.47 17.24 18.70
C PHE A 150 2.23 17.84 18.06
N VAL A 151 2.25 19.13 17.85
CA VAL A 151 1.17 19.89 17.22
C VAL A 151 1.61 20.35 15.83
N MET A 152 0.89 19.95 14.80
CA MET A 152 1.17 20.37 13.43
C MET A 152 1.09 21.92 13.32
N PRO A 153 2.18 22.60 12.92
CA PRO A 153 2.17 24.05 12.75
C PRO A 153 1.25 24.43 11.58
N ALA A 154 0.63 25.61 11.66
CA ALA A 154 -0.23 26.15 10.60
C ALA A 154 -1.26 25.15 10.03
N TYR A 155 -1.80 24.24 10.85
CA TYR A 155 -2.69 23.16 10.41
C TYR A 155 -3.92 23.64 9.63
N LYS A 156 -4.40 24.86 9.91
CA LYS A 156 -5.55 25.45 9.22
C LYS A 156 -5.32 25.67 7.73
N VAL A 157 -4.05 25.83 7.31
CA VAL A 157 -3.64 26.02 5.93
C VAL A 157 -3.02 24.75 5.35
N LEU A 158 -2.08 24.15 6.06
CA LEU A 158 -1.32 22.99 5.58
C LEU A 158 -2.21 21.75 5.39
N ASN A 159 -3.17 21.53 6.30
CA ASN A 159 -4.02 20.35 6.20
C ASN A 159 -4.95 20.41 4.97
N PRO A 160 -5.75 21.48 4.72
CA PRO A 160 -6.51 21.60 3.48
C PRO A 160 -5.64 21.55 2.21
N LEU A 161 -4.47 22.19 2.24
CA LEU A 161 -3.52 22.16 1.12
C LEU A 161 -3.08 20.72 0.80
N THR A 162 -2.79 19.93 1.83
CA THR A 162 -2.42 18.51 1.68
C THR A 162 -3.59 17.70 1.10
N ILE A 163 -4.82 17.96 1.55
CA ILE A 163 -6.01 17.29 0.99
C ILE A 163 -6.16 17.61 -0.51
N VAL A 164 -6.05 18.89 -0.89
CA VAL A 164 -6.14 19.32 -2.29
C VAL A 164 -5.03 18.68 -3.12
N PHE A 165 -3.80 18.62 -2.59
CA PHE A 165 -2.69 17.94 -3.24
C PHE A 165 -2.99 16.45 -3.49
N PHE A 166 -3.48 15.71 -2.49
CA PHE A 166 -3.84 14.30 -2.66
C PHE A 166 -5.01 14.10 -3.63
N LEU A 167 -6.01 14.99 -3.62
CA LEU A 167 -7.08 14.97 -4.61
C LEU A 167 -6.53 15.20 -6.03
N PHE A 168 -5.63 16.14 -6.19
CA PHE A 168 -4.96 16.38 -7.47
C PHE A 168 -4.20 15.13 -7.95
N VAL A 169 -3.39 14.52 -7.07
CA VAL A 169 -2.67 13.27 -7.39
C VAL A 169 -3.64 12.14 -7.75
N PHE A 170 -4.77 12.03 -7.04
CA PHE A 170 -5.81 11.03 -7.35
C PHE A 170 -6.39 11.22 -8.74
N VAL A 171 -6.67 12.46 -9.13
CA VAL A 171 -7.14 12.79 -10.49
C VAL A 171 -6.09 12.44 -11.54
N CYS A 172 -4.79 12.67 -11.25
CA CYS A 172 -3.71 12.32 -12.17
C CYS A 172 -3.65 10.82 -12.48
N LEU A 173 -4.10 9.92 -11.58
CA LEU A 173 -4.17 8.48 -11.85
C LEU A 173 -5.14 8.14 -12.99
N PHE A 174 -6.14 8.97 -13.27
CA PHE A 174 -7.09 8.77 -14.36
C PHE A 174 -6.56 9.27 -15.71
N LEU A 175 -5.52 10.11 -15.72
CA LEU A 175 -4.97 10.68 -16.94
C LEU A 175 -3.97 9.75 -17.64
N GLN A 176 -3.49 8.71 -16.97
CA GLN A 176 -2.48 7.80 -17.49
C GLN A 176 -3.10 6.43 -17.81
N GLU A 177 -2.94 5.95 -19.04
CA GLU A 177 -3.52 4.68 -19.52
C GLU A 177 -3.12 3.49 -18.68
N SER A 178 -1.88 3.43 -18.18
CA SER A 178 -1.39 2.33 -17.36
C SER A 178 -2.01 2.26 -15.94
N THR A 179 -2.55 3.37 -15.43
CA THR A 179 -3.12 3.46 -14.07
C THR A 179 -4.63 3.63 -14.04
N TYR A 180 -5.24 3.98 -15.18
CA TYR A 180 -6.67 4.28 -15.31
C TYR A 180 -7.58 3.17 -14.77
N ILE A 181 -7.36 1.93 -15.19
CA ILE A 181 -8.18 0.78 -14.74
C ILE A 181 -8.03 0.55 -13.24
N GLY A 182 -6.80 0.67 -12.72
CA GLY A 182 -6.54 0.58 -11.29
C GLY A 182 -7.20 1.69 -10.48
N ALA A 183 -7.23 2.92 -11.00
CA ALA A 183 -7.91 4.05 -10.37
C ALA A 183 -9.43 3.84 -10.30
N ILE A 184 -10.05 3.29 -11.35
CA ILE A 184 -11.46 2.88 -11.33
C ILE A 184 -11.69 1.81 -10.26
N GLY A 185 -10.86 0.76 -10.22
CA GLY A 185 -10.95 -0.29 -9.22
C GLY A 185 -10.87 0.25 -7.78
N ALA A 186 -9.92 1.16 -7.52
CA ALA A 186 -9.81 1.85 -6.23
C ALA A 186 -11.06 2.66 -5.89
N THR A 187 -11.61 3.39 -6.86
CA THR A 187 -12.82 4.21 -6.67
C THR A 187 -14.02 3.34 -6.33
N ILE A 188 -14.23 2.26 -7.06
CA ILE A 188 -15.32 1.29 -6.80
C ILE A 188 -15.17 0.73 -5.39
N TRP A 189 -13.95 0.32 -5.01
CA TRP A 189 -13.68 -0.21 -3.67
C TRP A 189 -14.00 0.80 -2.57
N ILE A 190 -13.58 2.06 -2.72
CA ILE A 190 -13.83 3.13 -1.74
C ILE A 190 -15.34 3.37 -1.58
N ILE A 191 -16.08 3.40 -2.69
CA ILE A 191 -17.54 3.61 -2.68
C ILE A 191 -18.24 2.41 -1.99
N LEU A 192 -17.90 1.19 -2.36
CA LEU A 192 -18.49 -0.02 -1.76
C LEU A 192 -18.22 -0.09 -0.26
N PHE A 193 -16.99 0.23 0.16
CA PHE A 193 -16.62 0.28 1.56
C PHE A 193 -17.36 1.39 2.32
N GLY A 194 -17.51 2.57 1.72
CA GLY A 194 -18.27 3.69 2.28
C GLY A 194 -19.74 3.34 2.47
N ILE A 195 -20.38 2.71 1.49
CA ILE A 195 -21.78 2.25 1.58
C ILE A 195 -21.91 1.18 2.68
N TYR A 196 -21.02 0.19 2.71
CA TYR A 196 -21.03 -0.86 3.73
C TYR A 196 -20.85 -0.30 5.14
N SER A 197 -19.93 0.64 5.32
CA SER A 197 -19.71 1.30 6.61
C SER A 197 -20.94 2.06 7.11
N ASN A 198 -21.62 2.77 6.21
CA ASN A 198 -22.82 3.55 6.56
C ASN A 198 -24.05 2.67 6.85
N TRP A 199 -24.11 1.47 6.23
CA TRP A 199 -25.23 0.53 6.46
C TRP A 199 -25.11 -0.22 7.79
N LYS A 200 -23.92 -0.27 8.38
CA LYS A 200 -23.65 -0.98 9.63
C LYS A 200 -23.82 -0.10 10.88
N HIS A 201 -23.88 1.21 10.71
CA HIS A 201 -24.14 2.20 11.76
C HIS A 201 -25.57 2.72 11.70
#